data_d653644a83dce2bf6b461c9bf391e34e
#
_entry.id   d653644a83dce2bf6b461c9bf391e34e
#
_cell.length_a   1.000
_cell.length_b   1.000
_cell.length_c   1.000
_cell.angle_alpha   90.00
_cell.angle_beta   90.00
_cell.angle_gamma   90.00
#
_symmetry.space_group_name_H-M   'P 1'
#
loop_
_entity.id
_entity.type
_entity.pdbx_description
1 polymer ?
#
loop_
_entity_poly.entity_id
_entity_poly.type
_entity_poly.pdbx_seq_one_letter_code
_entity_poly.pdbx_strand_id
1 'polypeptide(L)'
;HAIGIDVSAFNALIGNCKVMKYGLVDVQTEISRITKALKEFLANSHTLEFEEKLLQALYDFNNKYFPVPDYKYKRKQGEINEDEYGTEKEKDFLPIFNKLVKEYNIKLRQDKTDTFLDKWYSQNIRDEIQLVFAEIKKIKNIATKKIISIILSRTIRSCRATTHADLATLVEPITATYYCSKHGKICKPLFSILKWWGTYTKDTLARLYQFDKLRTQTFQFCLTGDSRTIDIFGEIEKRNLLFAELAQRQKIKGIFSSPPYVGLIDYHEQHAYAYDLYGFERKDELEIGPLYKGQGRESKQSYIQGISEVLNNCKKYLVDDYDIFLVANDKYNMYPIIAENAGMQIVKQYKRPVLNRTEKDKGAYSETIFHMREVSNG
;
A
#
# COMPACT_ATOMS: atom_id res chain seq x y z
N HIS A 1 -15.57 -18.22 -10.16
CA HIS A 1 -15.83 -16.78 -10.33
C HIS A 1 -15.61 -16.07 -9.01
N ALA A 2 -15.27 -14.80 -9.02
CA ALA A 2 -15.04 -14.03 -7.80
C ALA A 2 -15.47 -12.56 -7.98
N ILE A 3 -16.06 -12.01 -6.90
CA ILE A 3 -16.47 -10.61 -6.81
C ILE A 3 -15.82 -10.02 -5.57
N GLY A 4 -15.03 -8.97 -5.74
CA GLY A 4 -14.52 -8.14 -4.66
C GLY A 4 -15.30 -6.83 -4.60
N ILE A 5 -15.34 -6.21 -3.43
CA ILE A 5 -15.96 -4.89 -3.23
C ILE A 5 -15.01 -4.07 -2.35
N ASP A 6 -14.77 -2.84 -2.73
CA ASP A 6 -14.00 -1.89 -1.94
C ASP A 6 -14.58 -0.49 -2.09
N VAL A 7 -14.67 0.27 -1.00
CA VAL A 7 -15.14 1.65 -1.04
C VAL A 7 -14.15 2.57 -1.77
N SER A 8 -12.87 2.24 -1.72
CA SER A 8 -11.82 2.95 -2.43
C SER A 8 -11.75 2.54 -3.90
N ALA A 9 -12.00 3.48 -4.81
CA ALA A 9 -11.84 3.28 -6.24
C ALA A 9 -10.40 2.86 -6.61
N PHE A 10 -9.41 3.34 -5.86
CA PHE A 10 -8.02 2.96 -6.06
C PHE A 10 -7.75 1.50 -5.65
N ASN A 11 -8.29 1.03 -4.52
CA ASN A 11 -8.18 -0.37 -4.10
C ASN A 11 -8.90 -1.29 -5.08
N ALA A 12 -10.10 -0.91 -5.55
CA ALA A 12 -10.81 -1.64 -6.58
C ALA A 12 -10.00 -1.71 -7.89
N LEU A 13 -9.31 -0.64 -8.27
CA LEU A 13 -8.37 -0.64 -9.40
C LEU A 13 -7.23 -1.64 -9.19
N ILE A 14 -6.61 -1.67 -8.00
CA ILE A 14 -5.57 -2.65 -7.65
C ILE A 14 -6.12 -4.08 -7.77
N GLY A 15 -7.30 -4.34 -7.21
CA GLY A 15 -7.98 -5.64 -7.28
C GLY A 15 -8.18 -6.09 -8.72
N ASN A 16 -8.77 -5.23 -9.54
CA ASN A 16 -9.00 -5.51 -10.96
C ASN A 16 -7.69 -5.74 -11.73
N CYS A 17 -6.65 -4.93 -11.47
CA CYS A 17 -5.36 -5.11 -12.13
C CYS A 17 -4.70 -6.46 -11.80
N LYS A 18 -4.92 -7.02 -10.61
CA LYS A 18 -4.36 -8.33 -10.24
C LYS A 18 -4.98 -9.49 -11.02
N VAL A 19 -6.23 -9.36 -11.45
CA VAL A 19 -6.98 -10.44 -12.11
C VAL A 19 -7.18 -10.22 -13.61
N MET A 20 -6.86 -9.04 -14.13
CA MET A 20 -7.01 -8.69 -15.53
C MET A 20 -6.04 -9.47 -16.44
N LYS A 21 -6.47 -9.76 -17.69
CA LYS A 21 -5.60 -10.33 -18.70
C LYS A 21 -4.82 -9.22 -19.42
N TYR A 22 -3.55 -9.46 -19.68
CA TYR A 22 -2.64 -8.52 -20.32
C TYR A 22 -1.98 -9.08 -21.57
N GLY A 23 -1.72 -8.24 -22.56
CA GLY A 23 -0.70 -8.47 -23.57
C GLY A 23 0.67 -8.21 -22.93
N LEU A 24 1.36 -9.26 -22.46
CA LEU A 24 2.60 -9.11 -21.68
C LEU A 24 3.70 -8.41 -22.46
N VAL A 25 3.76 -8.64 -23.78
CA VAL A 25 4.70 -7.96 -24.69
C VAL A 25 4.40 -6.45 -24.73
N ASP A 26 3.12 -6.06 -24.84
CA ASP A 26 2.73 -4.65 -24.86
C ASP A 26 3.12 -3.96 -23.56
N VAL A 27 2.86 -4.61 -22.40
CA VAL A 27 3.24 -4.09 -21.09
C VAL A 27 4.76 -3.90 -21.00
N GLN A 28 5.55 -4.87 -21.47
CA GLN A 28 7.01 -4.79 -21.45
C GLN A 28 7.54 -3.68 -22.37
N THR A 29 6.96 -3.53 -23.56
CA THR A 29 7.30 -2.49 -24.52
C THR A 29 7.07 -1.10 -23.94
N GLU A 30 5.89 -0.87 -23.37
CA GLU A 30 5.56 0.42 -22.76
C GLU A 30 6.42 0.74 -21.52
N ILE A 31 6.72 -0.25 -20.67
CA ILE A 31 7.67 -0.10 -19.56
C ILE A 31 9.05 0.31 -20.09
N SER A 32 9.53 -0.34 -21.15
CA SER A 32 10.84 -0.04 -21.74
C SER A 32 10.89 1.39 -22.29
N ARG A 33 9.83 1.81 -23.00
CA ARG A 33 9.68 3.17 -23.54
C ARG A 33 9.71 4.22 -22.43
N ILE A 34 8.90 4.02 -21.37
CA ILE A 34 8.84 4.96 -20.24
C ILE A 34 10.16 4.99 -19.48
N THR A 35 10.80 3.83 -19.27
CA THR A 35 12.10 3.75 -18.60
C THR A 35 13.16 4.50 -19.38
N LYS A 36 13.15 4.41 -20.71
CA LYS A 36 14.05 5.17 -21.59
C LYS A 36 13.85 6.67 -21.41
N ALA A 37 12.60 7.15 -21.49
CA ALA A 37 12.27 8.56 -21.29
C ALA A 37 12.71 9.07 -19.91
N LEU A 38 12.52 8.28 -18.84
CA LEU A 38 12.97 8.64 -17.50
C LEU A 38 14.50 8.73 -17.41
N LYS A 39 15.23 7.80 -18.03
CA LYS A 39 16.70 7.83 -18.05
C LYS A 39 17.23 9.03 -18.86
N GLU A 40 16.62 9.36 -19.99
CA GLU A 40 16.98 10.52 -20.80
C GLU A 40 16.73 11.83 -20.02
N PHE A 41 15.60 11.92 -19.29
CA PHE A 41 15.33 13.06 -18.41
C PHE A 41 16.39 13.20 -17.32
N LEU A 42 16.75 12.10 -16.66
CA LEU A 42 17.77 12.08 -15.61
C LEU A 42 19.17 12.41 -16.11
N ALA A 43 19.52 11.99 -17.34
CA ALA A 43 20.81 12.31 -17.94
C ALA A 43 21.00 13.82 -18.20
N ASN A 44 19.87 14.55 -18.36
CA ASN A 44 19.87 16.02 -18.52
C ASN A 44 19.74 16.77 -17.17
N SER A 45 19.70 16.04 -16.07
CA SER A 45 19.65 16.60 -14.70
C SER A 45 20.93 16.25 -13.94
N HIS A 46 21.30 17.06 -12.98
CA HIS A 46 22.45 16.78 -12.11
C HIS A 46 22.13 15.81 -10.96
N THR A 47 20.92 15.24 -10.94
CA THR A 47 20.46 14.40 -9.82
C THR A 47 21.29 13.13 -9.66
N LEU A 48 21.65 12.46 -10.75
CA LEU A 48 22.45 11.22 -10.68
C LEU A 48 23.87 11.48 -10.19
N GLU A 49 24.53 12.52 -10.69
CA GLU A 49 25.86 12.92 -10.25
C GLU A 49 25.86 13.33 -8.78
N PHE A 50 24.85 14.09 -8.36
CA PHE A 50 24.63 14.43 -6.95
C PHE A 50 24.50 13.18 -6.08
N GLU A 51 23.63 12.23 -6.49
CA GLU A 51 23.43 10.99 -5.72
C GLU A 51 24.72 10.18 -5.60
N GLU A 52 25.51 10.09 -6.66
CA GLU A 52 26.79 9.38 -6.65
C GLU A 52 27.78 10.04 -5.66
N LYS A 53 27.95 11.36 -5.73
CA LYS A 53 28.81 12.10 -4.81
C LYS A 53 28.35 12.01 -3.36
N LEU A 54 27.03 12.12 -3.14
CA LEU A 54 26.47 11.97 -1.81
C LEU A 54 26.65 10.55 -1.25
N LEU A 55 26.49 9.52 -2.07
CA LEU A 55 26.72 8.14 -1.66
C LEU A 55 28.18 7.89 -1.30
N GLN A 56 29.14 8.45 -2.06
CA GLN A 56 30.54 8.35 -1.73
C GLN A 56 30.86 9.06 -0.41
N ALA A 57 30.38 10.28 -0.22
CA ALA A 57 30.57 11.02 1.02
C ALA A 57 29.97 10.30 2.25
N LEU A 58 28.77 9.72 2.09
CA LEU A 58 28.13 8.91 3.11
C LEU A 58 28.90 7.62 3.42
N TYR A 59 29.45 6.98 2.41
CA TYR A 59 30.26 5.77 2.58
C TYR A 59 31.52 6.08 3.41
N ASP A 60 32.26 7.12 3.06
CA ASP A 60 33.49 7.51 3.76
C ASP A 60 33.18 7.94 5.21
N PHE A 61 32.15 8.75 5.41
CA PHE A 61 31.73 9.21 6.73
C PHE A 61 31.26 8.06 7.62
N ASN A 62 30.40 7.19 7.09
CA ASN A 62 29.87 6.06 7.85
C ASN A 62 30.93 5.03 8.20
N ASN A 63 31.90 4.78 7.31
CA ASN A 63 33.02 3.89 7.64
C ASN A 63 33.90 4.45 8.76
N LYS A 64 34.05 5.76 8.82
CA LYS A 64 34.84 6.44 9.87
C LYS A 64 34.12 6.44 11.23
N TYR A 65 32.85 6.79 11.26
CA TYR A 65 32.13 7.07 12.50
C TYR A 65 31.17 5.94 12.94
N PHE A 66 30.77 5.08 12.04
CA PHE A 66 29.89 3.93 12.32
C PHE A 66 30.46 2.61 11.78
N PRO A 67 31.77 2.29 12.07
CA PRO A 67 32.39 1.09 11.53
C PRO A 67 31.67 -0.17 12.01
N VAL A 68 31.42 -1.11 11.07
CA VAL A 68 30.81 -2.40 11.38
C VAL A 68 31.91 -3.47 11.44
N PRO A 69 31.96 -4.34 12.48
CA PRO A 69 30.94 -4.57 13.51
C PRO A 69 31.04 -3.69 14.77
N ASP A 70 32.14 -2.97 14.97
CA ASP A 70 32.54 -2.32 16.22
C ASP A 70 31.49 -1.36 16.78
N TYR A 71 30.94 -0.47 15.95
CA TYR A 71 29.91 0.46 16.36
C TYR A 71 28.66 -0.26 16.89
N LYS A 72 28.21 -1.33 16.18
CA LYS A 72 27.05 -2.11 16.61
C LYS A 72 27.29 -2.82 17.94
N TYR A 73 28.52 -3.30 18.16
CA TYR A 73 28.89 -3.95 19.39
C TYR A 73 28.86 -2.96 20.57
N LYS A 74 29.57 -1.83 20.46
CA LYS A 74 29.61 -0.76 21.47
C LYS A 74 28.22 -0.23 21.83
N ARG A 75 27.37 -0.01 20.83
CA ARG A 75 25.99 0.38 21.03
C ARG A 75 25.21 -0.67 21.84
N LYS A 76 25.37 -1.95 21.51
CA LYS A 76 24.68 -3.05 22.21
C LYS A 76 25.17 -3.22 23.67
N GLN A 77 26.42 -2.91 23.94
CA GLN A 77 26.99 -2.93 25.28
C GLN A 77 26.66 -1.68 26.13
N GLY A 78 26.04 -0.66 25.52
CA GLY A 78 25.73 0.60 26.19
C GLY A 78 26.95 1.53 26.38
N GLU A 79 28.06 1.24 25.70
CA GLU A 79 29.28 2.09 25.72
C GLU A 79 29.07 3.40 24.93
N ILE A 80 28.11 3.44 24.02
CA ILE A 80 27.71 4.60 23.24
C ILE A 80 26.23 4.86 23.46
N ASN A 81 25.89 6.09 23.86
CA ASN A 81 24.51 6.56 23.80
C ASN A 81 24.14 6.80 22.33
N GLU A 82 23.31 5.92 21.78
CA GLU A 82 22.93 5.91 20.36
C GLU A 82 22.30 7.24 19.91
N ASP A 83 21.41 7.80 20.72
CA ASP A 83 20.64 8.99 20.36
C ASP A 83 21.51 10.24 20.34
N GLU A 84 22.36 10.40 21.35
CA GLU A 84 23.30 11.54 21.43
C GLU A 84 24.36 11.46 20.34
N TYR A 85 25.01 10.31 20.20
CA TYR A 85 26.06 10.11 19.18
C TYR A 85 25.49 10.24 17.76
N GLY A 86 24.33 9.62 17.51
CA GLY A 86 23.65 9.71 16.22
C GLY A 86 23.32 11.14 15.85
N THR A 87 22.76 11.90 16.80
CA THR A 87 22.41 13.33 16.59
C THR A 87 23.65 14.19 16.37
N GLU A 88 24.74 13.95 17.11
CA GLU A 88 26.00 14.67 16.91
C GLU A 88 26.55 14.42 15.51
N LYS A 89 26.63 13.16 15.08
CA LYS A 89 27.18 12.81 13.75
C LYS A 89 26.28 13.22 12.60
N GLU A 90 24.98 13.31 12.82
CA GLU A 90 24.05 13.91 11.86
C GLU A 90 24.38 15.39 11.63
N LYS A 91 24.60 16.14 12.71
CA LYS A 91 25.03 17.54 12.64
C LYS A 91 26.39 17.70 11.94
N ASP A 92 27.35 16.80 12.21
CA ASP A 92 28.67 16.80 11.58
C ASP A 92 28.59 16.55 10.06
N PHE A 93 27.65 15.72 9.59
CA PHE A 93 27.49 15.44 8.17
C PHE A 93 26.71 16.52 7.41
N LEU A 94 25.82 17.23 8.08
CA LEU A 94 24.93 18.21 7.45
C LEU A 94 25.64 19.27 6.59
N PRO A 95 26.79 19.84 6.98
CA PRO A 95 27.55 20.78 6.13
C PRO A 95 28.02 20.16 4.80
N ILE A 96 28.42 18.88 4.82
CA ILE A 96 28.84 18.14 3.61
C ILE A 96 27.65 17.99 2.67
N PHE A 97 26.51 17.57 3.21
CA PHE A 97 25.26 17.45 2.47
C PHE A 97 24.84 18.79 1.84
N ASN A 98 24.79 19.85 2.64
CA ASN A 98 24.37 21.17 2.18
C ASN A 98 25.30 21.75 1.09
N LYS A 99 26.60 21.47 1.16
CA LYS A 99 27.54 21.82 0.11
C LYS A 99 27.21 21.16 -1.21
N LEU A 100 26.94 19.83 -1.20
CA LEU A 100 26.57 19.08 -2.40
C LEU A 100 25.22 19.57 -2.95
N VAL A 101 24.22 19.78 -2.10
CA VAL A 101 22.91 20.33 -2.51
C VAL A 101 23.05 21.63 -3.26
N LYS A 102 23.90 22.55 -2.76
CA LYS A 102 24.18 23.84 -3.39
C LYS A 102 24.95 23.66 -4.71
N GLU A 103 25.98 22.83 -4.72
CA GLU A 103 26.85 22.58 -5.88
C GLU A 103 26.07 22.05 -7.07
N TYR A 104 25.14 21.10 -6.82
CA TYR A 104 24.32 20.46 -7.84
C TYR A 104 22.93 21.11 -8.00
N ASN A 105 22.66 22.22 -7.32
CA ASN A 105 21.38 22.95 -7.36
C ASN A 105 20.16 22.05 -7.12
N ILE A 106 20.23 21.18 -6.10
CA ILE A 106 19.15 20.26 -5.77
C ILE A 106 18.04 20.97 -4.99
N LYS A 107 16.82 20.95 -5.51
CA LYS A 107 15.65 21.55 -4.85
C LYS A 107 15.00 20.53 -3.91
N LEU A 108 15.31 20.62 -2.61
CA LEU A 108 14.92 19.67 -1.58
C LEU A 108 13.41 19.68 -1.27
N ARG A 109 12.75 20.83 -1.47
CA ARG A 109 11.31 21.02 -1.20
C ARG A 109 10.64 21.66 -2.41
N GLN A 110 9.36 21.48 -2.51
CA GLN A 110 8.52 22.21 -3.45
C GLN A 110 8.12 23.57 -2.87
N ASP A 111 7.73 24.51 -3.75
CA ASP A 111 7.28 25.85 -3.31
C ASP A 111 5.88 25.81 -2.71
N LYS A 112 5.09 24.80 -3.11
CA LYS A 112 3.74 24.56 -2.61
C LYS A 112 3.72 23.35 -1.68
N THR A 113 2.77 23.32 -0.76
CA THR A 113 2.55 22.22 0.21
C THR A 113 1.07 21.83 0.30
N ASP A 114 0.27 22.22 -0.68
CA ASP A 114 -1.18 22.15 -0.64
C ASP A 114 -1.71 20.70 -0.76
N THR A 115 -0.97 19.89 -1.52
CA THR A 115 -1.35 18.50 -1.78
C THR A 115 -0.40 17.52 -1.08
N PHE A 116 -0.80 16.26 -1.01
CA PHE A 116 0.05 15.20 -0.50
C PHE A 116 1.36 15.09 -1.30
N LEU A 117 1.26 15.19 -2.62
CA LEU A 117 2.43 15.12 -3.49
C LEU A 117 3.36 16.33 -3.34
N ASP A 118 2.81 17.49 -3.05
CA ASP A 118 3.62 18.70 -2.83
C ASP A 118 4.36 18.63 -1.49
N LYS A 119 3.74 18.08 -0.46
CA LYS A 119 4.33 17.97 0.88
C LYS A 119 5.39 16.86 0.97
N TRP A 120 5.14 15.68 0.38
CA TRP A 120 5.88 14.46 0.68
C TRP A 120 6.98 14.08 -0.34
N TYR A 121 7.20 14.91 -1.36
CA TYR A 121 8.23 14.65 -2.38
C TYR A 121 9.09 15.89 -2.62
N SER A 122 10.39 15.69 -2.82
CA SER A 122 11.26 16.74 -3.33
C SER A 122 10.86 17.13 -4.75
N GLN A 123 11.24 18.33 -5.20
CA GLN A 123 10.92 18.80 -6.53
C GLN A 123 11.42 17.84 -7.63
N ASN A 124 12.65 17.34 -7.50
CA ASN A 124 13.22 16.40 -8.46
C ASN A 124 12.35 15.13 -8.61
N ILE A 125 11.97 14.54 -7.49
CA ILE A 125 11.08 13.35 -7.51
C ILE A 125 9.72 13.70 -8.10
N ARG A 126 9.19 14.88 -7.79
CA ARG A 126 7.91 15.35 -8.33
C ARG A 126 7.94 15.47 -9.86
N ASP A 127 9.02 16.01 -10.42
CA ASP A 127 9.22 16.16 -11.84
C ASP A 127 9.33 14.80 -12.55
N GLU A 128 10.07 13.86 -11.95
CA GLU A 128 10.15 12.48 -12.46
C GLU A 128 8.80 11.76 -12.42
N ILE A 129 8.02 11.93 -11.35
CA ILE A 129 6.65 11.38 -11.24
C ILE A 129 5.76 11.97 -12.34
N GLN A 130 5.81 13.28 -12.57
CA GLN A 130 5.03 13.95 -13.61
C GLN A 130 5.40 13.46 -14.99
N LEU A 131 6.69 13.31 -15.29
CA LEU A 131 7.17 12.76 -16.55
C LEU A 131 6.60 11.36 -16.78
N VAL A 132 6.80 10.45 -15.83
CA VAL A 132 6.33 9.06 -15.96
C VAL A 132 4.80 9.02 -16.09
N PHE A 133 4.09 9.85 -15.34
CA PHE A 133 2.64 9.93 -15.45
C PHE A 133 2.17 10.47 -16.81
N ALA A 134 2.85 11.47 -17.36
CA ALA A 134 2.58 11.98 -18.70
C ALA A 134 2.80 10.90 -19.78
N GLU A 135 3.87 10.11 -19.65
CA GLU A 135 4.16 8.99 -20.54
C GLU A 135 3.09 7.88 -20.43
N ILE A 136 2.61 7.58 -19.23
CA ILE A 136 1.51 6.62 -19.00
C ILE A 136 0.22 7.10 -19.69
N LYS A 137 -0.09 8.40 -19.67
CA LYS A 137 -1.28 8.96 -20.33
C LYS A 137 -1.31 8.69 -21.84
N LYS A 138 -0.16 8.58 -22.50
CA LYS A 138 -0.03 8.30 -23.94
C LYS A 138 -0.36 6.85 -24.31
N ILE A 139 -0.38 5.92 -23.33
CA ILE A 139 -0.68 4.50 -23.59
C ILE A 139 -2.12 4.36 -24.07
N LYS A 140 -2.31 3.72 -25.23
CA LYS A 140 -3.65 3.51 -25.83
C LYS A 140 -4.38 2.33 -25.19
N ASN A 141 -3.68 1.21 -24.94
CA ASN A 141 -4.28 0.02 -24.33
C ASN A 141 -4.62 0.29 -22.86
N ILE A 142 -5.91 0.24 -22.53
CA ILE A 142 -6.43 0.57 -21.20
C ILE A 142 -5.91 -0.39 -20.13
N ALA A 143 -5.80 -1.68 -20.44
CA ALA A 143 -5.28 -2.68 -19.48
C ALA A 143 -3.81 -2.39 -19.15
N THR A 144 -2.99 -2.19 -20.17
CA THR A 144 -1.58 -1.81 -20.04
C THR A 144 -1.42 -0.49 -19.28
N LYS A 145 -2.24 0.53 -19.60
CA LYS A 145 -2.24 1.79 -18.88
C LYS A 145 -2.51 1.61 -17.38
N LYS A 146 -3.53 0.83 -17.03
CA LYS A 146 -3.91 0.56 -15.63
C LYS A 146 -2.78 -0.13 -14.85
N ILE A 147 -2.19 -1.20 -15.38
CA ILE A 147 -1.14 -1.92 -14.64
C ILE A 147 0.13 -1.08 -14.49
N ILE A 148 0.50 -0.28 -15.49
CA ILE A 148 1.67 0.61 -15.39
C ILE A 148 1.37 1.76 -14.41
N SER A 149 0.15 2.25 -14.33
CA SER A 149 -0.26 3.18 -13.26
C SER A 149 -0.09 2.55 -11.87
N ILE A 150 -0.44 1.27 -11.68
CA ILE A 150 -0.18 0.57 -10.41
C ILE A 150 1.32 0.45 -10.14
N ILE A 151 2.15 0.20 -11.14
CA ILE A 151 3.62 0.22 -10.97
C ILE A 151 4.09 1.60 -10.49
N LEU A 152 3.61 2.67 -11.11
CA LEU A 152 3.93 4.04 -10.68
C LEU A 152 3.46 4.28 -9.25
N SER A 153 2.25 3.87 -8.87
CA SER A 153 1.73 4.03 -7.51
C SER A 153 2.61 3.34 -6.46
N ARG A 154 3.10 2.14 -6.75
CA ARG A 154 4.06 1.43 -5.87
C ARG A 154 5.38 2.17 -5.78
N THR A 155 5.85 2.71 -6.89
CA THR A 155 7.09 3.49 -6.96
C THR A 155 7.00 4.74 -6.09
N ILE A 156 5.98 5.56 -6.28
CA ILE A 156 5.81 6.81 -5.54
C ILE A 156 5.60 6.57 -4.05
N ARG A 157 4.86 5.51 -3.67
CA ARG A 157 4.73 5.14 -2.27
C ARG A 157 6.08 4.92 -1.58
N SER A 158 7.05 4.34 -2.28
CA SER A 158 8.38 4.06 -1.75
C SER A 158 9.33 5.26 -1.82
N CYS A 159 8.97 6.31 -2.57
CA CYS A 159 9.81 7.49 -2.77
C CYS A 159 9.40 8.70 -1.93
N ARG A 160 8.48 8.52 -0.95
CA ARG A 160 8.11 9.57 -0.01
C ARG A 160 9.32 10.03 0.80
N ALA A 161 9.39 11.33 1.07
CA ALA A 161 10.42 11.93 1.91
C ALA A 161 10.20 11.53 3.39
N THR A 162 10.61 10.33 3.76
CA THR A 162 10.43 9.78 5.11
C THR A 162 11.64 8.95 5.53
N THR A 163 11.79 8.71 6.83
CA THR A 163 12.83 7.82 7.35
C THR A 163 12.52 6.36 7.04
N HIS A 164 13.52 5.48 7.20
CA HIS A 164 13.32 4.05 7.07
C HIS A 164 12.43 3.45 8.19
N ALA A 165 12.27 4.17 9.31
CA ALA A 165 11.43 3.76 10.42
C ALA A 165 9.94 4.11 10.20
N ASP A 166 9.66 5.21 9.48
CA ASP A 166 8.34 5.82 9.39
C ASP A 166 7.60 5.53 8.09
N LEU A 167 7.95 4.45 7.41
CA LEU A 167 7.30 4.06 6.15
C LEU A 167 5.78 3.80 6.28
N ALA A 168 5.34 3.39 7.44
CA ALA A 168 3.92 3.13 7.72
C ALA A 168 3.19 4.36 8.28
N THR A 169 3.87 5.19 9.06
CA THR A 169 3.30 6.38 9.70
C THR A 169 4.10 7.60 9.30
N LEU A 170 3.48 8.51 8.56
CA LEU A 170 4.11 9.73 8.11
C LEU A 170 3.97 10.79 9.21
N VAL A 171 5.10 11.28 9.72
CA VAL A 171 5.12 12.33 10.76
C VAL A 171 5.46 13.67 10.11
N GLU A 172 6.70 13.81 9.60
CA GLU A 172 7.18 15.00 8.92
C GLU A 172 8.09 14.63 7.73
N PRO A 173 8.08 15.42 6.64
CA PRO A 173 8.98 15.17 5.50
C PRO A 173 10.44 15.31 5.88
N ILE A 174 11.24 14.32 5.53
CA ILE A 174 12.69 14.31 5.71
C ILE A 174 13.36 14.68 4.39
N THR A 175 13.97 15.87 4.34
CA THR A 175 14.58 16.42 3.13
C THR A 175 16.11 16.48 3.19
N ALA A 176 16.70 16.19 4.34
CA ALA A 176 18.15 16.13 4.56
C ALA A 176 18.59 14.72 4.99
N THR A 177 19.89 14.50 5.07
CA THR A 177 20.44 13.30 5.67
C THR A 177 20.13 13.23 7.16
N TYR A 178 19.97 12.02 7.68
CA TYR A 178 19.53 11.78 9.06
C TYR A 178 20.17 10.53 9.65
N TYR A 179 20.35 10.50 10.98
CA TYR A 179 20.73 9.27 11.64
C TYR A 179 19.58 8.26 11.62
N CYS A 180 19.87 7.04 11.20
CA CYS A 180 18.90 5.95 11.12
C CYS A 180 19.22 4.87 12.14
N SER A 181 18.48 4.80 13.24
CA SER A 181 18.63 3.77 14.29
C SER A 181 18.49 2.35 13.75
N LYS A 182 17.61 2.14 12.75
CA LYS A 182 17.45 0.84 12.08
C LYS A 182 18.73 0.36 11.40
N HIS A 183 19.47 1.27 10.76
CA HIS A 183 20.71 0.96 10.06
C HIS A 183 21.97 1.24 10.90
N GLY A 184 21.84 2.01 11.99
CA GLY A 184 22.94 2.41 12.84
C GLY A 184 23.98 3.27 12.11
N LYS A 185 23.53 4.24 11.29
CA LYS A 185 24.40 5.12 10.50
C LYS A 185 23.63 6.30 9.92
N ILE A 186 24.35 7.27 9.33
CA ILE A 186 23.73 8.35 8.56
C ILE A 186 23.15 7.78 7.26
N CYS A 187 21.87 8.06 7.04
CA CYS A 187 21.13 7.72 5.83
C CYS A 187 20.69 9.00 5.09
N LYS A 188 20.22 8.83 3.85
CA LYS A 188 19.69 9.90 3.02
C LYS A 188 18.24 9.63 2.62
N PRO A 189 17.43 10.66 2.37
CA PRO A 189 16.19 10.50 1.63
C PRO A 189 16.47 10.08 0.18
N LEU A 190 15.45 9.77 -0.55
CA LEU A 190 15.55 9.49 -1.98
C LEU A 190 15.54 10.78 -2.79
N PHE A 191 16.26 10.79 -3.90
CA PHE A 191 16.33 11.93 -4.84
C PHE A 191 15.91 11.57 -6.26
N SER A 192 15.69 10.27 -6.55
CA SER A 192 15.14 9.77 -7.82
C SER A 192 14.23 8.57 -7.61
N ILE A 193 13.22 8.43 -8.48
CA ILE A 193 12.34 7.26 -8.49
C ILE A 193 12.93 6.08 -9.27
N LEU A 194 14.00 6.26 -10.02
CA LEU A 194 14.52 5.30 -11.01
C LEU A 194 14.76 3.91 -10.42
N LYS A 195 15.35 3.83 -9.23
CA LYS A 195 15.63 2.56 -8.54
C LYS A 195 14.33 1.79 -8.23
N TRP A 196 13.35 2.46 -7.65
CA TRP A 196 12.09 1.84 -7.30
C TRP A 196 11.21 1.55 -8.50
N TRP A 197 11.24 2.42 -9.51
CA TRP A 197 10.62 2.15 -10.81
C TRP A 197 11.17 0.85 -11.41
N GLY A 198 12.49 0.69 -11.49
CA GLY A 198 13.13 -0.52 -11.98
C GLY A 198 12.81 -1.77 -11.15
N THR A 199 12.73 -1.62 -9.82
CA THR A 199 12.37 -2.72 -8.93
C THR A 199 10.93 -3.18 -9.15
N TYR A 200 9.97 -2.25 -9.18
CA TYR A 200 8.56 -2.60 -9.29
C TYR A 200 8.12 -2.98 -10.70
N THR A 201 8.78 -2.49 -11.73
CA THR A 201 8.56 -2.98 -13.10
C THR A 201 8.97 -4.45 -13.23
N LYS A 202 10.16 -4.82 -12.75
CA LYS A 202 10.64 -6.22 -12.76
C LYS A 202 9.72 -7.14 -11.94
N ASP A 203 9.42 -6.76 -10.69
CA ASP A 203 8.56 -7.54 -9.80
C ASP A 203 7.15 -7.72 -10.39
N THR A 204 6.55 -6.65 -10.91
CA THR A 204 5.20 -6.74 -11.49
C THR A 204 5.18 -7.61 -12.74
N LEU A 205 6.12 -7.46 -13.66
CA LEU A 205 6.23 -8.32 -14.85
C LEU A 205 6.38 -9.79 -14.45
N ALA A 206 7.27 -10.10 -13.52
CA ALA A 206 7.47 -11.48 -13.06
C ALA A 206 6.18 -12.09 -12.50
N ARG A 207 5.43 -11.33 -11.71
CA ARG A 207 4.12 -11.74 -11.15
C ARG A 207 3.06 -11.93 -12.23
N LEU A 208 3.01 -11.05 -13.22
CA LEU A 208 2.07 -11.18 -14.33
C LEU A 208 2.36 -12.45 -15.15
N TYR A 209 3.63 -12.76 -15.46
CA TYR A 209 4.02 -14.00 -16.14
C TYR A 209 3.66 -15.25 -15.32
N GLN A 210 3.86 -15.22 -14.00
CA GLN A 210 3.49 -16.32 -13.11
C GLN A 210 1.96 -16.51 -13.06
N PHE A 211 1.23 -15.43 -12.90
CA PHE A 211 -0.23 -15.47 -12.81
C PHE A 211 -0.88 -15.90 -14.12
N ASP A 212 -0.35 -15.48 -15.27
CA ASP A 212 -0.88 -15.85 -16.57
C ASP A 212 -0.89 -17.39 -16.79
N LYS A 213 0.11 -18.08 -16.25
CA LYS A 213 0.17 -19.56 -16.27
C LYS A 213 -0.89 -20.23 -15.38
N LEU A 214 -1.38 -19.54 -14.37
CA LEU A 214 -2.36 -20.04 -13.38
C LEU A 214 -3.80 -19.62 -13.70
N ARG A 215 -3.99 -18.82 -14.74
CA ARG A 215 -5.31 -18.29 -15.09
C ARG A 215 -6.30 -19.39 -15.44
N THR A 216 -7.52 -19.16 -15.00
CA THR A 216 -8.68 -19.97 -15.40
C THR A 216 -9.65 -19.11 -16.21
N GLN A 217 -10.59 -19.75 -16.90
CA GLN A 217 -11.67 -19.06 -17.63
C GLN A 217 -12.82 -18.71 -16.68
N THR A 218 -12.52 -17.89 -15.67
CA THR A 218 -13.51 -17.44 -14.69
C THR A 218 -13.66 -15.93 -14.73
N PHE A 219 -14.87 -15.43 -14.46
CA PHE A 219 -15.10 -14.01 -14.26
C PHE A 219 -14.58 -13.58 -12.89
N GLN A 220 -13.92 -12.44 -12.85
CA GLN A 220 -13.34 -11.85 -11.64
C GLN A 220 -13.44 -10.35 -11.73
N PHE A 221 -14.15 -9.71 -10.79
CA PHE A 221 -14.29 -8.25 -10.72
C PHE A 221 -14.13 -7.75 -9.30
N CYS A 222 -13.52 -6.58 -9.17
CA CYS A 222 -13.59 -5.76 -7.97
C CYS A 222 -14.46 -4.54 -8.25
N LEU A 223 -15.57 -4.42 -7.55
CA LEU A 223 -16.54 -3.33 -7.62
C LEU A 223 -16.09 -2.19 -6.72
N THR A 224 -16.42 -0.96 -7.09
CA THR A 224 -16.25 0.21 -6.23
C THR A 224 -17.59 0.58 -5.62
N GLY A 225 -17.68 0.61 -4.31
CA GLY A 225 -18.90 0.99 -3.62
C GLY A 225 -18.89 0.62 -2.13
N ASP A 226 -19.87 1.12 -1.41
CA ASP A 226 -20.11 0.77 -0.03
C ASP A 226 -20.68 -0.65 0.07
N SER A 227 -19.93 -1.57 0.66
CA SER A 227 -20.33 -2.98 0.81
C SER A 227 -21.61 -3.17 1.62
N ARG A 228 -22.02 -2.17 2.42
CA ARG A 228 -23.25 -2.20 3.21
C ARG A 228 -24.52 -2.03 2.35
N THR A 229 -24.40 -1.38 1.19
CA THR A 229 -25.57 -0.94 0.41
C THR A 229 -25.51 -1.25 -1.09
N ILE A 230 -24.34 -1.62 -1.61
CA ILE A 230 -24.13 -1.84 -3.05
C ILE A 230 -25.05 -2.91 -3.61
N ASP A 231 -25.67 -2.64 -4.76
CA ASP A 231 -26.33 -3.66 -5.57
C ASP A 231 -25.28 -4.42 -6.39
N ILE A 232 -24.90 -5.61 -5.88
CA ILE A 232 -23.81 -6.41 -6.48
C ILE A 232 -24.14 -6.83 -7.91
N PHE A 233 -25.36 -7.35 -8.14
CA PHE A 233 -25.73 -7.86 -9.46
C PHE A 233 -25.92 -6.74 -10.47
N GLY A 234 -26.56 -5.64 -10.07
CA GLY A 234 -26.71 -4.46 -10.95
C GLY A 234 -25.37 -3.82 -11.31
N GLU A 235 -24.39 -3.78 -10.39
CA GLU A 235 -23.06 -3.28 -10.71
C GLU A 235 -22.26 -4.21 -11.64
N ILE A 236 -22.46 -5.53 -11.55
CA ILE A 236 -21.85 -6.48 -12.48
C ILE A 236 -22.49 -6.35 -13.86
N GLU A 237 -23.81 -6.21 -13.94
CA GLU A 237 -24.57 -6.08 -15.18
C GLU A 237 -24.07 -4.91 -16.02
N LYS A 238 -23.81 -3.75 -15.40
CA LYS A 238 -23.23 -2.57 -16.07
C LYS A 238 -21.86 -2.83 -16.72
N ARG A 239 -21.16 -3.89 -16.30
CA ARG A 239 -19.79 -4.20 -16.76
C ARG A 239 -19.72 -5.44 -17.67
N ASN A 240 -20.51 -6.45 -17.36
CA ASN A 240 -20.50 -7.74 -18.08
C ASN A 240 -21.83 -8.48 -17.89
N LEU A 241 -22.68 -8.41 -18.89
CA LEU A 241 -24.01 -9.02 -18.88
C LEU A 241 -23.96 -10.53 -18.68
N LEU A 242 -23.04 -11.23 -19.37
CA LEU A 242 -22.90 -12.70 -19.23
C LEU A 242 -22.54 -13.12 -17.81
N PHE A 243 -21.70 -12.34 -17.14
CA PHE A 243 -21.37 -12.63 -15.74
C PHE A 243 -22.53 -12.29 -14.81
N ALA A 244 -23.30 -11.24 -15.08
CA ALA A 244 -24.47 -10.89 -14.30
C ALA A 244 -25.53 -12.00 -14.37
N GLU A 245 -25.88 -12.46 -15.56
CA GLU A 245 -26.81 -13.58 -15.77
C GLU A 245 -26.35 -14.87 -15.06
N LEU A 246 -25.05 -15.17 -15.17
CA LEU A 246 -24.48 -16.32 -14.47
C LEU A 246 -24.57 -16.18 -12.95
N ALA A 247 -24.21 -15.01 -12.41
CA ALA A 247 -24.22 -14.73 -10.98
C ALA A 247 -25.65 -14.75 -10.39
N GLN A 248 -26.62 -14.17 -11.10
CA GLN A 248 -28.03 -14.21 -10.71
C GLN A 248 -28.59 -15.62 -10.69
N ARG A 249 -28.26 -16.43 -11.71
CA ARG A 249 -28.74 -17.82 -11.82
C ARG A 249 -28.15 -18.76 -10.77
N GLN A 250 -26.82 -18.65 -10.54
CA GLN A 250 -26.09 -19.54 -9.65
C GLN A 250 -26.06 -19.06 -8.20
N LYS A 251 -26.29 -17.76 -7.98
CA LYS A 251 -26.02 -17.05 -6.74
C LYS A 251 -24.55 -17.22 -6.26
N ILE A 252 -24.21 -16.63 -5.13
CA ILE A 252 -22.86 -16.66 -4.55
C ILE A 252 -22.81 -17.75 -3.48
N LYS A 253 -21.82 -18.64 -3.54
CA LYS A 253 -21.71 -19.78 -2.61
C LYS A 253 -21.10 -19.42 -1.26
N GLY A 254 -20.43 -18.27 -1.14
CA GLY A 254 -19.86 -17.90 0.14
C GLY A 254 -18.97 -16.67 0.06
N ILE A 255 -18.44 -16.30 1.21
CA ILE A 255 -17.56 -15.14 1.39
C ILE A 255 -16.25 -15.58 2.02
N PHE A 256 -15.13 -15.11 1.46
CA PHE A 256 -13.82 -15.19 2.11
C PHE A 256 -13.24 -13.77 2.16
N SER A 257 -13.07 -13.23 3.37
CA SER A 257 -12.60 -11.85 3.53
C SER A 257 -11.72 -11.68 4.76
N SER A 258 -10.85 -10.68 4.70
CA SER A 258 -10.17 -10.10 5.85
C SER A 258 -10.63 -8.66 5.96
N PRO A 259 -11.70 -8.37 6.71
CA PRO A 259 -12.21 -7.02 6.87
C PRO A 259 -11.20 -6.11 7.58
N PRO A 260 -11.33 -4.78 7.51
CA PRO A 260 -10.45 -3.87 8.22
C PRO A 260 -10.47 -4.15 9.72
N TYR A 261 -9.36 -3.89 10.42
CA TYR A 261 -9.29 -4.04 11.88
C TYR A 261 -9.60 -2.70 12.54
N VAL A 262 -10.47 -2.71 13.55
CA VAL A 262 -10.93 -1.49 14.23
C VAL A 262 -9.76 -0.65 14.76
N GLY A 263 -9.71 0.61 14.37
CA GLY A 263 -8.74 1.60 14.85
C GLY A 263 -7.28 1.27 14.55
N LEU A 264 -7.00 0.57 13.43
CA LEU A 264 -5.64 0.15 13.10
C LEU A 264 -5.07 0.87 11.87
N ILE A 265 -5.87 1.13 10.85
CA ILE A 265 -5.42 1.69 9.56
C ILE A 265 -6.46 2.68 9.05
N ASP A 266 -5.98 3.81 8.51
CA ASP A 266 -6.74 4.72 7.64
C ASP A 266 -6.35 4.40 6.19
N TYR A 267 -7.15 3.62 5.50
CA TYR A 267 -6.81 3.14 4.16
C TYR A 267 -6.74 4.26 3.12
N HIS A 268 -7.63 5.26 3.23
CA HIS A 268 -7.59 6.41 2.33
C HIS A 268 -6.33 7.24 2.56
N GLU A 269 -5.91 7.45 3.81
CA GLU A 269 -4.67 8.15 4.12
C GLU A 269 -3.43 7.39 3.65
N GLN A 270 -3.41 6.06 3.80
CA GLN A 270 -2.32 5.23 3.30
C GLN A 270 -2.11 5.36 1.78
N HIS A 271 -3.15 5.73 1.04
CA HIS A 271 -3.14 5.89 -0.41
C HIS A 271 -3.33 7.34 -0.88
N ALA A 272 -3.20 8.33 0.01
CA ALA A 272 -3.39 9.76 -0.29
C ALA A 272 -2.58 10.20 -1.53
N TYR A 273 -1.35 9.69 -1.69
CA TYR A 273 -0.52 9.93 -2.86
C TYR A 273 -1.16 9.49 -4.19
N ALA A 274 -1.95 8.41 -4.18
CA ALA A 274 -2.61 7.91 -5.38
C ALA A 274 -3.90 8.69 -5.69
N TYR A 275 -4.63 9.08 -4.64
CA TYR A 275 -5.79 9.95 -4.80
C TYR A 275 -5.40 11.29 -5.43
N ASP A 276 -4.32 11.89 -4.91
CA ASP A 276 -3.80 13.16 -5.43
C ASP A 276 -3.30 13.02 -6.88
N LEU A 277 -2.52 11.97 -7.21
CA LEU A 277 -1.98 11.79 -8.55
C LEU A 277 -3.04 11.44 -9.61
N TYR A 278 -3.98 10.57 -9.26
CA TYR A 278 -4.95 10.03 -10.23
C TYR A 278 -6.31 10.74 -10.19
N GLY A 279 -6.52 11.65 -9.24
CA GLY A 279 -7.77 12.39 -9.09
C GLY A 279 -8.95 11.52 -8.61
N PHE A 280 -8.69 10.47 -7.83
CA PHE A 280 -9.76 9.70 -7.20
C PHE A 280 -10.42 10.49 -6.07
N GLU A 281 -11.72 10.33 -5.93
CA GLU A 281 -12.46 10.87 -4.80
C GLU A 281 -12.20 10.03 -3.53
N ARG A 282 -11.93 10.69 -2.42
CA ARG A 282 -11.82 10.05 -1.08
C ARG A 282 -13.22 9.92 -0.49
N LYS A 283 -13.45 8.81 0.22
CA LYS A 283 -14.71 8.50 0.91
C LYS A 283 -14.41 8.01 2.32
N ASP A 284 -13.65 8.80 3.05
CA ASP A 284 -13.17 8.47 4.41
C ASP A 284 -14.33 8.18 5.38
N GLU A 285 -15.47 8.87 5.20
CA GLU A 285 -16.68 8.68 6.00
C GLU A 285 -17.32 7.29 5.85
N LEU A 286 -17.03 6.61 4.73
CA LEU A 286 -17.54 5.27 4.46
C LEU A 286 -16.61 4.15 4.95
N GLU A 287 -15.41 4.48 5.45
CA GLU A 287 -14.50 3.47 6.02
C GLU A 287 -15.08 2.84 7.28
N ILE A 288 -14.98 1.51 7.37
CA ILE A 288 -15.39 0.76 8.56
C ILE A 288 -14.18 0.60 9.49
N GLY A 289 -14.26 1.16 10.70
CA GLY A 289 -13.25 1.05 11.75
C GLY A 289 -11.91 1.74 11.44
N PRO A 290 -11.89 2.97 10.88
CA PRO A 290 -10.65 3.67 10.57
C PRO A 290 -9.86 4.04 11.82
N LEU A 291 -8.52 4.23 11.67
CA LEU A 291 -7.61 4.56 12.76
C LEU A 291 -7.99 5.86 13.48
N TYR A 292 -8.39 6.90 12.73
CA TYR A 292 -8.71 8.21 13.31
C TYR A 292 -9.91 8.18 14.30
N LYS A 293 -10.80 7.18 14.19
CA LYS A 293 -11.88 6.96 15.16
C LYS A 293 -11.40 6.23 16.43
N GLY A 294 -10.18 5.69 16.43
CA GLY A 294 -9.60 4.99 17.56
C GLY A 294 -10.26 3.64 17.87
N GLN A 295 -10.11 3.18 19.12
CA GLN A 295 -10.58 1.89 19.61
C GLN A 295 -11.51 2.02 20.83
N GLY A 296 -12.17 3.17 20.99
CA GLY A 296 -13.14 3.42 22.04
C GLY A 296 -14.41 2.57 21.89
N ARG A 297 -15.34 2.73 22.85
CA ARG A 297 -16.61 1.99 22.87
C ARG A 297 -17.45 2.27 21.63
N GLU A 298 -17.61 3.53 21.26
CA GLU A 298 -18.39 3.96 20.10
C GLU A 298 -17.80 3.43 18.79
N SER A 299 -16.46 3.48 18.64
CA SER A 299 -15.77 2.96 17.46
C SER A 299 -15.98 1.46 17.29
N LYS A 300 -15.96 0.70 18.38
CA LYS A 300 -16.25 -0.74 18.36
C LYS A 300 -17.70 -1.02 18.00
N GLN A 301 -18.65 -0.26 18.55
CA GLN A 301 -20.06 -0.40 18.19
C GLN A 301 -20.31 -0.09 16.72
N SER A 302 -19.76 1.03 16.22
CA SER A 302 -19.83 1.40 14.80
C SER A 302 -19.19 0.33 13.89
N TYR A 303 -18.09 -0.28 14.33
CA TYR A 303 -17.44 -1.37 13.61
C TYR A 303 -18.31 -2.63 13.55
N ILE A 304 -18.86 -3.06 14.69
CA ILE A 304 -19.79 -4.20 14.78
C ILE A 304 -20.96 -3.96 13.85
N GLN A 305 -21.60 -2.80 13.94
CA GLN A 305 -22.73 -2.43 13.09
C GLN A 305 -22.35 -2.48 11.61
N GLY A 306 -21.23 -1.83 11.21
CA GLY A 306 -20.80 -1.78 9.81
C GLY A 306 -20.51 -3.15 9.21
N ILE A 307 -19.82 -4.04 9.93
CA ILE A 307 -19.54 -5.42 9.42
C ILE A 307 -20.83 -6.24 9.37
N SER A 308 -21.73 -6.10 10.35
CA SER A 308 -23.04 -6.77 10.34
C SER A 308 -23.89 -6.34 9.15
N GLU A 309 -23.91 -5.04 8.83
CA GLU A 309 -24.62 -4.50 7.66
C GLU A 309 -24.04 -5.03 6.33
N VAL A 310 -22.70 -5.16 6.23
CA VAL A 310 -22.05 -5.77 5.06
C VAL A 310 -22.52 -7.20 4.88
N LEU A 311 -22.53 -8.01 5.95
CA LEU A 311 -22.99 -9.40 5.89
C LEU A 311 -24.46 -9.50 5.51
N ASN A 312 -25.32 -8.67 6.10
CA ASN A 312 -26.74 -8.59 5.79
C ASN A 312 -27.01 -8.17 4.32
N ASN A 313 -26.24 -7.24 3.79
CA ASN A 313 -26.34 -6.87 2.38
C ASN A 313 -25.91 -8.04 1.48
N CYS A 314 -24.80 -8.69 1.79
CA CYS A 314 -24.28 -9.82 1.01
C CYS A 314 -25.23 -11.03 1.02
N LYS A 315 -25.93 -11.31 2.12
CA LYS A 315 -26.92 -12.43 2.21
C LYS A 315 -27.93 -12.42 1.08
N LYS A 316 -28.35 -11.27 0.58
CA LYS A 316 -29.32 -11.13 -0.53
C LYS A 316 -28.88 -11.85 -1.81
N TYR A 317 -27.59 -12.07 -1.97
CA TYR A 317 -26.95 -12.62 -3.16
C TYR A 317 -26.42 -14.04 -2.97
N LEU A 318 -26.47 -14.57 -1.72
CA LEU A 318 -25.96 -15.91 -1.40
C LEU A 318 -26.99 -17.01 -1.72
N VAL A 319 -26.50 -18.24 -1.91
CA VAL A 319 -27.32 -19.44 -1.85
C VAL A 319 -27.77 -19.72 -0.41
N ASP A 320 -28.75 -20.57 -0.19
CA ASP A 320 -29.24 -20.87 1.17
C ASP A 320 -28.20 -21.64 2.02
N ASP A 321 -27.41 -22.51 1.42
CA ASP A 321 -26.31 -23.24 2.08
C ASP A 321 -24.98 -22.61 1.75
N TYR A 322 -24.72 -21.40 2.33
CA TYR A 322 -23.49 -20.65 2.13
C TYR A 322 -22.51 -20.85 3.28
N ASP A 323 -21.23 -20.64 2.95
CA ASP A 323 -20.14 -20.58 3.91
C ASP A 323 -19.49 -19.20 3.94
N ILE A 324 -19.27 -18.64 5.13
CA ILE A 324 -18.55 -17.37 5.30
C ILE A 324 -17.30 -17.62 6.14
N PHE A 325 -16.15 -17.18 5.63
CA PHE A 325 -14.87 -17.20 6.32
C PHE A 325 -14.33 -15.79 6.49
N LEU A 326 -14.28 -15.29 7.72
CA LEU A 326 -13.70 -13.98 8.06
C LEU A 326 -12.40 -14.15 8.83
N VAL A 327 -11.33 -13.57 8.31
CA VAL A 327 -10.01 -13.58 8.94
C VAL A 327 -9.82 -12.29 9.72
N ALA A 328 -9.68 -12.39 11.04
CA ALA A 328 -9.52 -11.21 11.89
C ALA A 328 -8.68 -11.47 13.14
N ASN A 329 -8.12 -10.40 13.68
CA ASN A 329 -7.65 -10.36 15.05
C ASN A 329 -8.78 -9.82 15.95
N ASP A 330 -9.52 -10.73 16.58
CA ASP A 330 -10.67 -10.37 17.43
C ASP A 330 -10.25 -10.15 18.90
N LYS A 331 -9.37 -9.20 19.12
CA LYS A 331 -8.90 -8.81 20.47
C LYS A 331 -10.05 -8.42 21.43
N TYR A 332 -11.16 -7.97 20.88
CA TYR A 332 -12.27 -7.40 21.64
C TYR A 332 -13.52 -8.28 21.65
N ASN A 333 -13.43 -9.50 21.14
CA ASN A 333 -14.55 -10.47 21.06
C ASN A 333 -15.80 -9.88 20.37
N MET A 334 -15.60 -9.21 19.22
CA MET A 334 -16.66 -8.55 18.47
C MET A 334 -17.36 -9.48 17.48
N TYR A 335 -16.68 -10.51 16.98
CA TYR A 335 -17.19 -11.37 15.91
C TYR A 335 -18.36 -12.24 16.32
N PRO A 336 -18.51 -12.74 17.57
CA PRO A 336 -19.74 -13.38 18.03
C PRO A 336 -20.96 -12.47 17.92
N ILE A 337 -20.83 -11.18 18.29
CA ILE A 337 -21.89 -10.19 18.20
C ILE A 337 -22.23 -9.86 16.75
N ILE A 338 -21.19 -9.74 15.89
CA ILE A 338 -21.37 -9.53 14.44
C ILE A 338 -22.15 -10.69 13.81
N ALA A 339 -21.81 -11.94 14.16
CA ALA A 339 -22.52 -13.11 13.66
C ALA A 339 -23.99 -13.08 14.08
N GLU A 340 -24.29 -12.84 15.35
CA GLU A 340 -25.64 -12.74 15.89
C GLU A 340 -26.47 -11.65 15.18
N ASN A 341 -25.91 -10.43 15.06
CA ASN A 341 -26.56 -9.32 14.35
C ASN A 341 -26.83 -9.58 12.88
N ALA A 342 -26.03 -10.46 12.25
CA ALA A 342 -26.21 -10.88 10.87
C ALA A 342 -27.12 -12.13 10.73
N GLY A 343 -27.70 -12.65 11.83
CA GLY A 343 -28.48 -13.87 11.83
C GLY A 343 -27.68 -15.12 11.48
N MET A 344 -26.40 -15.14 11.89
CA MET A 344 -25.46 -16.21 11.61
C MET A 344 -24.94 -16.82 12.92
N GLN A 345 -24.43 -18.05 12.83
CA GLN A 345 -23.71 -18.72 13.91
C GLN A 345 -22.26 -19.02 13.51
N ILE A 346 -21.34 -18.91 14.45
CA ILE A 346 -19.97 -19.36 14.27
C ILE A 346 -19.92 -20.87 14.49
N VAL A 347 -19.78 -21.62 13.40
CA VAL A 347 -19.74 -23.09 13.45
C VAL A 347 -18.35 -23.63 13.78
N LYS A 348 -17.29 -22.85 13.45
CA LYS A 348 -15.90 -23.23 13.74
C LYS A 348 -14.98 -22.03 13.75
N GLN A 349 -13.90 -22.13 14.55
CA GLN A 349 -12.83 -21.16 14.58
C GLN A 349 -11.48 -21.86 14.35
N TYR A 350 -10.63 -21.24 13.50
CA TYR A 350 -9.30 -21.75 13.24
C TYR A 350 -8.27 -20.69 13.64
N LYS A 351 -7.26 -21.08 14.42
CA LYS A 351 -6.12 -20.19 14.74
C LYS A 351 -5.13 -20.18 13.58
N ARG A 352 -4.78 -18.99 13.12
CA ARG A 352 -3.76 -18.76 12.12
C ARG A 352 -2.57 -18.03 12.75
N PRO A 353 -1.44 -18.73 13.04
CA PRO A 353 -0.24 -18.04 13.49
C PRO A 353 0.30 -17.16 12.36
N VAL A 354 0.65 -15.92 12.66
CA VAL A 354 1.28 -15.01 11.71
C VAL A 354 2.78 -15.03 11.99
N LEU A 355 3.51 -15.67 11.08
CA LEU A 355 4.97 -15.76 11.12
C LEU A 355 5.60 -14.53 10.46
N ASN A 356 6.81 -14.18 10.87
CA ASN A 356 7.63 -13.13 10.27
C ASN A 356 7.05 -11.70 10.37
N ARG A 357 6.38 -11.38 11.46
CA ARG A 357 6.13 -9.98 11.80
C ARG A 357 7.43 -9.27 12.15
N THR A 358 7.47 -7.96 11.89
CA THR A 358 8.64 -7.12 12.15
C THR A 358 9.06 -7.19 13.61
N GLU A 359 10.35 -7.03 13.90
CA GLU A 359 11.02 -7.14 15.21
C GLU A 359 10.41 -6.32 16.37
N LYS A 360 9.41 -5.49 16.10
CA LYS A 360 8.68 -4.69 17.10
C LYS A 360 7.63 -5.48 17.90
N ASP A 361 7.22 -6.65 17.44
CA ASP A 361 6.20 -7.45 18.11
C ASP A 361 6.85 -8.37 19.16
N LYS A 362 6.72 -8.02 20.44
CA LYS A 362 7.24 -8.78 21.58
C LYS A 362 6.40 -10.01 21.96
N GLY A 363 5.36 -10.36 21.19
CA GLY A 363 4.44 -11.45 21.52
C GLY A 363 4.01 -12.26 20.30
N ALA A 364 3.60 -13.52 20.52
CA ALA A 364 3.01 -14.35 19.49
C ALA A 364 1.69 -13.71 18.99
N TYR A 365 1.66 -13.37 17.72
CA TYR A 365 0.47 -12.84 17.08
C TYR A 365 -0.26 -13.93 16.29
N SER A 366 -1.54 -14.04 16.51
CA SER A 366 -2.40 -14.95 15.74
C SER A 366 -3.67 -14.21 15.27
N GLU A 367 -4.14 -14.63 14.13
CA GLU A 367 -5.47 -14.28 13.63
C GLU A 367 -6.40 -15.48 13.82
N THR A 368 -7.70 -15.20 13.89
CA THR A 368 -8.74 -16.21 13.91
C THR A 368 -9.47 -16.19 12.57
N ILE A 369 -9.70 -17.35 12.00
CA ILE A 369 -10.62 -17.51 10.88
C ILE A 369 -11.95 -17.98 11.45
N PHE A 370 -12.95 -17.12 11.39
CA PHE A 370 -14.31 -17.41 11.81
C PHE A 370 -15.07 -18.04 10.64
N HIS A 371 -15.50 -19.29 10.79
CA HIS A 371 -16.41 -19.96 9.85
C HIS A 371 -17.83 -19.77 10.35
N MET A 372 -18.65 -19.09 9.56
CA MET A 372 -20.03 -18.73 9.90
C MET A 372 -20.99 -19.31 8.86
N ARG A 373 -22.17 -19.66 9.32
CA ARG A 373 -23.33 -20.10 8.51
C ARG A 373 -24.64 -19.47 9.02
N GLU A 374 -25.68 -19.56 8.24
CA GLU A 374 -27.04 -19.23 8.68
C GLU A 374 -27.39 -20.01 9.97
N VAL A 375 -28.14 -19.37 10.85
CA VAL A 375 -28.75 -20.08 11.98
C VAL A 375 -29.81 -21.01 11.41
N SER A 376 -29.64 -22.32 11.56
CA SER A 376 -30.68 -23.31 11.18
C SER A 376 -31.90 -23.08 12.07
N ASN A 377 -33.00 -22.62 11.50
CA ASN A 377 -34.27 -22.71 12.17
C ASN A 377 -34.62 -24.20 12.27
N GLY A 378 -34.41 -24.78 13.45
CA GLY A 378 -34.74 -26.15 13.76
C GLY A 378 -36.25 -26.43 13.66
#